data_f1a29429b2768faafb7365f07884704b
#
_entry.id   f1a29429b2768faafb7365f07884704b
#
_cell.length_a   1.000
_cell.length_b   1.000
_cell.length_c   1.000
_cell.angle_alpha   90.00
_cell.angle_beta   90.00
_cell.angle_gamma   90.00
#
_symmetry.space_group_name_H-M   'P 1'
#
loop_
_entity.id
_entity.type
_entity.pdbx_description
1 polymer ?
#
loop_
_entity_poly.entity_id
_entity_poly.type
_entity_poly.pdbx_seq_one_letter_code
_entity_poly.pdbx_strand_id
1 'polypeptide(L)'
;MKGIWKKLMWGAIAALVIAIAAFAARIWWEQKQLDAGSRRINAAIESVARIHHDEQMQKVGRHRYRKVPAYTETKIYYTFSVDGVEYHDDISTRHPMLRRIGKGDSIPVRYALSDPSIHRAMPDSIRKHRRPAFAY
;
A
#
# COMPACT_ATOMS: atom_id res chain seq x y z
N MET A 1 34.47 9.21 -29.24
CA MET A 1 33.66 8.20 -28.54
C MET A 1 33.46 8.46 -27.08
N LYS A 2 34.43 8.96 -26.34
CA LYS A 2 34.25 9.30 -24.92
C LYS A 2 33.20 10.38 -24.62
N GLY A 3 32.92 11.30 -25.55
CA GLY A 3 31.90 12.35 -25.38
C GLY A 3 30.46 11.86 -25.47
N ILE A 4 30.20 10.77 -26.23
CA ILE A 4 28.84 10.20 -26.39
C ILE A 4 28.40 9.48 -25.12
N TRP A 5 29.32 8.77 -24.48
CA TRP A 5 29.04 8.10 -23.21
C TRP A 5 28.71 9.06 -22.09
N LYS A 6 29.42 10.20 -22.00
CA LYS A 6 29.11 11.25 -21.04
C LYS A 6 27.72 11.85 -21.31
N LYS A 7 27.39 12.13 -22.55
CA LYS A 7 26.05 12.66 -22.91
C LYS A 7 24.94 11.66 -22.60
N LEU A 8 25.12 10.38 -22.90
CA LEU A 8 24.17 9.33 -22.56
C LEU A 8 24.00 9.18 -21.06
N MET A 9 25.09 9.22 -20.31
CA MET A 9 25.06 9.13 -18.85
C MET A 9 24.35 10.33 -18.22
N TRP A 10 24.62 11.53 -18.69
CA TRP A 10 23.93 12.74 -18.22
C TRP A 10 22.46 12.72 -18.58
N GLY A 11 22.10 12.26 -19.77
CA GLY A 11 20.72 12.08 -20.18
C GLY A 11 19.97 11.07 -19.31
N ALA A 12 20.61 9.95 -18.96
CA ALA A 12 20.04 8.95 -18.07
C ALA A 12 19.85 9.50 -16.66
N ILE A 13 20.82 10.23 -16.12
CA ILE A 13 20.73 10.87 -14.80
C ILE A 13 19.61 11.92 -14.81
N ALA A 14 19.52 12.75 -15.83
CA ALA A 14 18.46 13.75 -15.96
C ALA A 14 17.08 13.10 -16.01
N ALA A 15 16.90 12.03 -16.79
CA ALA A 15 15.66 11.28 -16.86
C ALA A 15 15.28 10.66 -15.50
N LEU A 16 16.24 10.13 -14.77
CA LEU A 16 16.03 9.58 -13.44
C LEU A 16 15.60 10.66 -12.44
N VAL A 17 16.26 11.81 -12.45
CA VAL A 17 15.92 12.96 -11.60
C VAL A 17 14.51 13.45 -11.89
N ILE A 18 14.12 13.57 -13.17
CA ILE A 18 12.78 13.96 -13.56
C ILE A 18 11.74 12.95 -13.10
N ALA A 19 12.02 11.67 -13.23
CA ALA A 19 11.12 10.59 -12.77
C ALA A 19 10.92 10.63 -11.24
N ILE A 20 11.99 10.82 -10.48
CA ILE A 20 11.93 10.96 -9.01
C ILE A 20 11.17 12.21 -8.62
N ALA A 21 11.42 13.34 -9.29
CA ALA A 21 10.72 14.59 -9.02
C ALA A 21 9.21 14.49 -9.33
N ALA A 22 8.84 13.85 -10.44
CA ALA A 22 7.46 13.62 -10.80
C ALA A 22 6.74 12.72 -9.79
N PHE A 23 7.40 11.66 -9.34
CA PHE A 23 6.87 10.75 -8.31
C PHE A 23 6.68 11.45 -6.97
N ALA A 24 7.67 12.23 -6.53
CA ALA A 24 7.59 13.02 -5.30
C ALA A 24 6.49 14.09 -5.39
N ALA A 25 6.35 14.76 -6.53
CA ALA A 25 5.29 15.74 -6.76
C ALA A 25 3.91 15.10 -6.70
N ARG A 26 3.74 13.89 -7.24
CA ARG A 26 2.49 13.14 -7.17
C ARG A 26 2.12 12.78 -5.73
N ILE A 27 3.05 12.26 -4.95
CA ILE A 27 2.84 11.95 -3.54
C ILE A 27 2.47 13.21 -2.75
N TRP A 28 3.18 14.29 -2.98
CA TRP A 28 2.90 15.58 -2.33
C TRP A 28 1.52 16.11 -2.70
N TRP A 29 1.14 16.01 -3.98
CA TRP A 29 -0.19 16.41 -4.46
C TRP A 29 -1.30 15.61 -3.81
N GLU A 30 -1.16 14.28 -3.76
CA GLU A 30 -2.13 13.40 -3.12
C GLU A 30 -2.28 13.73 -1.63
N GLN A 31 -1.16 13.92 -0.94
CA GLN A 31 -1.16 14.31 0.47
C GLN A 31 -1.84 15.67 0.67
N LYS A 32 -1.56 16.63 -0.20
CA LYS A 32 -2.18 17.95 -0.15
C LYS A 32 -3.69 17.88 -0.38
N GLN A 33 -4.16 17.04 -1.28
CA GLN A 33 -5.59 16.82 -1.51
C GLN A 33 -6.26 16.20 -0.28
N LEU A 34 -5.62 15.24 0.36
CA LEU A 34 -6.12 14.63 1.60
C LEU A 34 -6.15 15.64 2.75
N ASP A 35 -5.15 16.51 2.86
CA ASP A 35 -5.07 17.53 3.89
C ASP A 35 -6.06 18.69 3.67
N ALA A 36 -6.36 19.01 2.41
CA ALA A 36 -7.32 20.06 2.04
C ALA A 36 -8.76 19.69 2.41
N GLY A 37 -9.08 18.42 2.41
CA GLY A 37 -10.39 17.90 2.80
C GLY A 37 -10.46 16.41 2.51
N SER A 38 -10.70 15.65 3.55
CA SER A 38 -10.81 14.19 3.46
C SER A 38 -11.93 13.68 4.36
N ARG A 39 -12.46 12.53 3.99
CA ARG A 39 -13.48 11.83 4.77
C ARG A 39 -13.04 10.39 4.96
N ARG A 40 -13.39 9.83 6.10
CA ARG A 40 -13.15 8.43 6.42
C ARG A 40 -14.39 7.61 6.10
N ILE A 41 -14.20 6.48 5.43
CA ILE A 41 -15.25 5.51 5.13
C ILE A 41 -14.74 4.10 5.46
N ASN A 42 -15.64 3.22 5.87
CA ASN A 42 -15.31 1.81 6.05
C ASN A 42 -15.47 1.09 4.72
N ALA A 43 -14.37 0.60 4.17
CA ALA A 43 -14.38 -0.21 2.98
C ALA A 43 -14.67 -1.66 3.33
N ALA A 44 -15.47 -2.33 2.53
CA ALA A 44 -15.75 -3.75 2.69
C ALA A 44 -14.58 -4.58 2.16
N ILE A 45 -14.14 -5.56 2.93
CA ILE A 45 -13.09 -6.49 2.49
C ILE A 45 -13.72 -7.54 1.60
N GLU A 46 -13.33 -7.57 0.33
CA GLU A 46 -13.82 -8.54 -0.67
C GLU A 46 -13.12 -9.88 -0.53
N SER A 47 -11.81 -9.86 -0.39
CA SER A 47 -11.01 -11.07 -0.28
C SER A 47 -9.67 -10.79 0.41
N VAL A 48 -9.07 -11.84 0.93
CA VAL A 48 -7.77 -11.78 1.58
C VAL A 48 -6.90 -12.89 1.02
N ALA A 49 -5.74 -12.53 0.50
CA ALA A 49 -4.73 -13.49 0.07
C ALA A 49 -3.57 -13.48 1.06
N ARG A 50 -3.18 -14.66 1.51
CA ARG A 50 -2.02 -14.82 2.39
C ARG A 50 -0.89 -15.47 1.61
N ILE A 51 0.22 -14.76 1.51
CA ILE A 51 1.40 -15.20 0.78
C ILE A 51 2.48 -15.50 1.81
N HIS A 52 2.89 -16.76 1.88
CA HIS A 52 3.98 -17.18 2.75
C HIS A 52 5.31 -17.04 2.02
N HIS A 53 6.22 -16.30 2.63
CA HIS A 53 7.60 -16.18 2.16
C HIS A 53 8.51 -17.00 3.05
N ASP A 54 9.18 -17.96 2.47
CA ASP A 54 10.12 -18.81 3.18
C ASP A 54 11.38 -18.05 3.59
N GLU A 55 12.05 -18.59 4.57
CA GLU A 55 13.34 -18.09 5.02
C GLU A 55 14.34 -18.04 3.86
N GLN A 56 14.97 -16.90 3.68
CA GLN A 56 15.93 -16.67 2.61
C GLN A 56 17.25 -16.14 3.14
N MET A 57 18.33 -16.48 2.42
CA MET A 57 19.64 -15.92 2.68
C MET A 57 19.88 -14.75 1.74
N GLN A 58 19.96 -13.55 2.28
CA GLN A 58 20.24 -12.35 1.52
C GLN A 58 21.72 -12.01 1.57
N LYS A 59 22.31 -11.79 0.39
CA LYS A 59 23.71 -11.34 0.29
C LYS A 59 23.80 -9.86 0.66
N VAL A 60 24.46 -9.57 1.77
CA VAL A 60 24.61 -8.21 2.30
C VAL A 60 25.97 -7.61 1.96
N GLY A 61 26.92 -8.42 1.50
CA GLY A 61 28.26 -8.02 1.15
C GLY A 61 28.99 -9.11 0.39
N ARG A 62 30.29 -8.89 0.08
CA ARG A 62 31.09 -9.78 -0.78
C ARG A 62 31.17 -11.22 -0.26
N HIS A 63 31.15 -11.43 1.06
CA HIS A 63 31.17 -12.73 1.73
C HIS A 63 30.23 -12.80 2.93
N ARG A 64 29.28 -11.87 3.04
CA ARG A 64 28.34 -11.82 4.15
C ARG A 64 26.93 -12.13 3.67
N TYR A 65 26.27 -13.04 4.36
CA TYR A 65 24.89 -13.38 4.12
C TYR A 65 24.07 -13.08 5.36
N ARG A 66 22.92 -12.49 5.17
CA ARG A 66 21.96 -12.23 6.23
C ARG A 66 20.78 -13.19 6.07
N LYS A 67 20.45 -13.85 7.15
CA LYS A 67 19.25 -14.69 7.21
C LYS A 67 18.01 -13.80 7.33
N VAL A 68 17.12 -13.89 6.34
CA VAL A 68 15.82 -13.23 6.38
C VAL A 68 14.82 -14.24 6.90
N PRO A 69 14.17 -13.99 8.07
CA PRO A 69 13.20 -14.92 8.62
C PRO A 69 11.99 -15.07 7.70
N ALA A 70 11.36 -16.23 7.75
CA ALA A 70 10.10 -16.46 7.06
C ALA A 70 9.01 -15.52 7.58
N TYR A 71 8.20 -14.99 6.68
CA TYR A 71 7.08 -14.11 7.04
C TYR A 71 5.88 -14.38 6.15
N THR A 72 4.70 -14.03 6.64
CA THR A 72 3.46 -14.12 5.88
C THR A 72 2.98 -12.70 5.54
N GLU A 73 2.86 -12.44 4.26
CA GLU A 73 2.29 -11.20 3.74
C GLU A 73 0.79 -11.40 3.52
N THR A 74 -0.01 -10.49 4.06
CA THR A 74 -1.45 -10.49 3.90
C THR A 74 -1.85 -9.39 2.91
N LYS A 75 -2.42 -9.78 1.78
CA LYS A 75 -2.93 -8.86 0.77
C LYS A 75 -4.45 -8.79 0.90
N ILE A 76 -4.95 -7.59 1.17
CA ILE A 76 -6.35 -7.32 1.44
C ILE A 76 -6.94 -6.57 0.25
N TYR A 77 -7.94 -7.16 -0.40
CA TYR A 77 -8.71 -6.52 -1.46
C TYR A 77 -9.96 -5.92 -0.85
N TYR A 78 -10.17 -4.63 -1.06
CA TYR A 78 -11.30 -3.91 -0.49
C TYR A 78 -12.00 -3.07 -1.54
N THR A 79 -13.26 -2.76 -1.27
CA THR A 79 -14.09 -1.91 -2.10
C THR A 79 -14.85 -0.89 -1.25
N PHE A 80 -15.04 0.29 -1.78
CA PHE A 80 -15.87 1.31 -1.17
C PHE A 80 -16.59 2.12 -2.25
N SER A 81 -17.70 2.75 -1.91
CA SER A 81 -18.49 3.56 -2.83
C SER A 81 -18.60 4.98 -2.30
N VAL A 82 -18.43 5.95 -3.20
CA VAL A 82 -18.63 7.37 -2.94
C VAL A 82 -19.51 7.94 -4.04
N ASP A 83 -20.65 8.52 -3.66
CA ASP A 83 -21.60 9.13 -4.60
C ASP A 83 -22.02 8.22 -5.76
N GLY A 84 -22.22 6.93 -5.45
CA GLY A 84 -22.63 5.92 -6.42
C GLY A 84 -21.50 5.36 -7.29
N VAL A 85 -20.29 5.83 -7.12
CA VAL A 85 -19.10 5.32 -7.83
C VAL A 85 -18.37 4.35 -6.92
N GLU A 86 -18.09 3.16 -7.46
CA GLU A 86 -17.41 2.09 -6.74
C GLU A 86 -15.90 2.13 -7.01
N TYR A 87 -15.13 2.04 -5.95
CA TYR A 87 -13.67 2.03 -5.99
C TYR A 87 -13.15 0.71 -5.42
N HIS A 88 -12.23 0.09 -6.13
CA HIS A 88 -11.57 -1.15 -5.73
C HIS A 88 -10.07 -0.91 -5.60
N ASP A 89 -9.46 -1.43 -4.55
CA ASP A 89 -8.03 -1.35 -4.37
C ASP A 89 -7.54 -2.49 -3.47
N ASP A 90 -6.25 -2.57 -3.27
CA ASP A 90 -5.63 -3.55 -2.41
C ASP A 90 -4.52 -2.93 -1.57
N ILE A 91 -4.24 -3.55 -0.44
CA ILE A 91 -3.15 -3.19 0.43
C ILE A 91 -2.47 -4.45 0.95
N SER A 92 -1.14 -4.42 1.00
CA SER A 92 -0.33 -5.49 1.55
C SER A 92 0.20 -5.10 2.93
N THR A 93 0.14 -6.02 3.87
CA THR A 93 0.62 -5.79 5.23
C THR A 93 1.25 -7.05 5.79
N ARG A 94 2.24 -6.86 6.67
CA ARG A 94 2.89 -7.96 7.42
C ARG A 94 2.43 -8.04 8.87
N HIS A 95 1.47 -7.20 9.25
CA HIS A 95 1.04 -7.07 10.64
C HIS A 95 0.41 -8.37 11.14
N PRO A 96 0.91 -8.97 12.24
CA PRO A 96 0.44 -10.28 12.70
C PRO A 96 -1.01 -10.28 13.20
N MET A 97 -1.54 -9.15 13.67
CA MET A 97 -2.93 -9.04 14.11
C MET A 97 -3.94 -9.19 12.97
N LEU A 98 -3.49 -9.06 11.71
CA LEU A 98 -4.34 -9.16 10.53
C LEU A 98 -4.49 -10.60 10.01
N ARG A 99 -3.96 -11.59 10.70
CA ARG A 99 -4.04 -13.00 10.31
C ARG A 99 -5.46 -13.56 10.30
N ARG A 100 -6.37 -12.96 11.06
CA ARG A 100 -7.75 -13.40 11.22
C ARG A 100 -8.79 -12.58 10.45
N ILE A 101 -8.33 -11.66 9.61
CA ILE A 101 -9.21 -10.85 8.81
C ILE A 101 -9.67 -11.64 7.60
N GLY A 102 -10.93 -11.51 7.26
CA GLY A 102 -11.52 -12.17 6.12
C GLY A 102 -12.66 -11.37 5.50
N LYS A 103 -13.32 -11.97 4.52
CA LYS A 103 -14.49 -11.39 3.89
C LYS A 103 -15.57 -11.09 4.94
N GLY A 104 -16.13 -9.89 4.88
CA GLY A 104 -17.12 -9.40 5.82
C GLY A 104 -16.56 -8.43 6.86
N ASP A 105 -15.24 -8.41 7.06
CA ASP A 105 -14.58 -7.39 7.87
C ASP A 105 -14.49 -6.07 7.09
N SER A 106 -14.19 -4.99 7.77
CA SER A 106 -14.05 -3.68 7.14
C SER A 106 -12.71 -3.05 7.47
N ILE A 107 -12.20 -2.27 6.52
CA ILE A 107 -10.97 -1.50 6.66
C ILE A 107 -11.29 -0.01 6.50
N PRO A 108 -10.86 0.87 7.43
CA PRO A 108 -11.04 2.30 7.26
C PRO A 108 -10.17 2.81 6.11
N VAL A 109 -10.79 3.61 5.25
CA VAL A 109 -10.14 4.29 4.14
C VAL A 109 -10.41 5.77 4.25
N ARG A 110 -9.36 6.56 4.12
CA ARG A 110 -9.44 8.02 4.05
C ARG A 110 -9.32 8.43 2.59
N TYR A 111 -10.30 9.14 2.07
CA TYR A 111 -10.30 9.61 0.69
C TYR A 111 -10.41 11.13 0.61
N ALA A 112 -9.84 11.70 -0.45
CA ALA A 112 -9.93 13.13 -0.71
C ALA A 112 -11.33 13.50 -1.22
N LEU A 113 -11.92 14.55 -0.68
CA LEU A 113 -13.25 15.04 -1.11
C LEU A 113 -13.24 15.53 -2.54
N SER A 114 -12.11 16.05 -3.01
CA SER A 114 -11.94 16.55 -4.38
C SER A 114 -11.87 15.42 -5.40
N ASP A 115 -11.28 14.29 -5.03
CA ASP A 115 -11.12 13.12 -5.90
C ASP A 115 -11.02 11.85 -5.04
N PRO A 116 -12.10 11.04 -4.95
CA PRO A 116 -12.10 9.83 -4.15
C PRO A 116 -11.13 8.73 -4.64
N SER A 117 -10.61 8.83 -5.86
CA SER A 117 -9.55 7.93 -6.33
C SER A 117 -8.25 8.11 -5.55
N ILE A 118 -8.07 9.29 -4.96
CA ILE A 118 -6.98 9.57 -4.01
C ILE A 118 -7.43 9.11 -2.64
N HIS A 119 -6.94 7.96 -2.21
CA HIS A 119 -7.33 7.36 -0.93
C HIS A 119 -6.17 6.60 -0.29
N ARG A 120 -6.25 6.42 1.01
CA ARG A 120 -5.32 5.61 1.79
C ARG A 120 -6.07 4.70 2.73
N ALA A 121 -5.79 3.42 2.64
CA ALA A 121 -6.26 2.45 3.61
C ALA A 121 -5.46 2.57 4.91
N MET A 122 -6.14 2.38 6.04
CA MET A 122 -5.54 2.43 7.37
C MET A 122 -5.58 1.04 8.00
N PRO A 123 -4.60 0.16 7.71
CA PRO A 123 -4.62 -1.22 8.17
C PRO A 123 -4.52 -1.35 9.69
N ASP A 124 -3.87 -0.40 10.35
CA ASP A 124 -3.73 -0.42 11.81
C ASP A 124 -5.05 -0.18 12.56
N SER A 125 -6.06 0.32 11.87
CA SER A 125 -7.38 0.64 12.43
C SER A 125 -8.46 -0.32 11.95
N ILE A 126 -8.09 -1.50 11.43
CA ILE A 126 -9.06 -2.49 10.98
C ILE A 126 -9.92 -2.95 12.15
N ARG A 127 -11.22 -2.82 11.97
CA ARG A 127 -12.20 -3.34 12.92
C ARG A 127 -12.73 -4.67 12.42
N LYS A 128 -12.52 -5.69 13.23
CA LYS A 128 -13.22 -6.96 13.03
C LYS A 128 -14.70 -6.75 13.29
N HIS A 129 -15.51 -7.41 12.50
CA HIS A 129 -16.93 -7.53 12.79
C HIS A 129 -17.05 -8.26 14.15
N ARG A 130 -17.31 -7.49 15.22
CA ARG A 130 -17.50 -8.06 16.55
C ARG A 130 -18.79 -8.85 16.56
N ARG A 131 -18.67 -10.15 16.65
CA ARG A 131 -19.81 -10.93 17.10
C ARG A 131 -20.19 -10.43 18.49
N PRO A 132 -21.48 -10.22 18.77
CA PRO A 132 -21.90 -9.87 20.13
C PRO A 132 -21.34 -10.90 21.11
N ALA A 133 -20.92 -10.45 22.29
CA ALA A 133 -20.31 -11.30 23.30
C ALA A 133 -21.17 -12.52 23.73
N PHE A 134 -22.43 -12.50 23.36
CA PHE A 134 -23.43 -13.53 23.67
C PHE A 134 -23.76 -14.47 22.49
N ALA A 135 -23.11 -14.29 21.33
CA ALA A 135 -23.30 -15.19 20.19
C ALA A 135 -22.26 -16.32 20.24
N TYR A 136 -22.53 -17.31 21.06
CA TYR A 136 -21.77 -18.54 21.09
C TYR A 136 -22.40 -19.59 20.17
#